data_362070f6d93a69ff0d81d89bdc8f367f
#
_entry.id   362070f6d93a69ff0d81d89bdc8f367f
#
_cell.length_a   1.000
_cell.length_b   1.000
_cell.length_c   1.000
_cell.angle_alpha   90.00
_cell.angle_beta   90.00
_cell.angle_gamma   90.00
#
_symmetry.space_group_name_H-M   'P 1'
#
loop_
_entity.id
_entity.type
_entity.pdbx_description
1 polymer ?
#
loop_
_entity_poly.entity_id
_entity_poly.type
_entity_poly.pdbx_seq_one_letter_code
_entity_poly.pdbx_strand_id
1 'polypeptide(L)'
;ESSDNMGKTLIIAEKSSLAENIAKGMSIPYRHGRYENDKYVILPCRGHLYTNCDAPEYPQYKDIKGWAGYSLPIVPNPFRMKKVKGTENYTKNIKSALDDKNITDIIHWCDPDREGQLIADEVLIELKNNKKVMRAWHDDESEESIQKAFKNLKPNDEYKNIYEEARARSEIDWLIGINA
;
A
#
# COMPACT_ATOMS: atom_id res chain seq x y z
N GLU A 1 17.34 -29.72 -18.86
CA GLU A 1 16.01 -29.05 -18.77
C GLU A 1 15.99 -28.24 -17.48
N SER A 2 16.42 -27.00 -17.60
CA SER A 2 16.32 -26.04 -16.49
C SER A 2 14.85 -25.66 -16.35
N SER A 3 14.18 -26.17 -15.34
CA SER A 3 12.95 -25.57 -14.89
C SER A 3 13.31 -24.18 -14.40
N ASP A 4 13.05 -23.17 -15.22
CA ASP A 4 13.06 -21.79 -14.80
C ASP A 4 12.07 -21.67 -13.63
N ASN A 5 12.61 -21.72 -12.43
CA ASN A 5 11.86 -21.43 -11.22
C ASN A 5 11.61 -19.92 -11.19
N MET A 6 10.77 -19.45 -12.14
CA MET A 6 10.35 -18.06 -12.18
C MET A 6 9.53 -17.82 -10.93
N GLY A 7 10.00 -16.90 -10.11
CA GLY A 7 9.33 -16.54 -8.88
C GLY A 7 7.91 -16.02 -9.12
N LYS A 8 7.08 -16.15 -8.10
CA LYS A 8 5.69 -15.67 -8.11
C LYS A 8 5.65 -14.14 -7.92
N THR A 9 4.68 -13.49 -8.51
CA THR A 9 4.44 -12.05 -8.35
C THR A 9 3.28 -11.79 -7.40
N LEU A 10 3.50 -10.94 -6.41
CA LEU A 10 2.46 -10.44 -5.53
C LEU A 10 1.81 -9.19 -6.15
N ILE A 11 0.49 -9.22 -6.29
CA ILE A 11 -0.30 -8.06 -6.69
C ILE A 11 -0.98 -7.50 -5.43
N ILE A 12 -0.71 -6.25 -5.11
CA ILE A 12 -1.35 -5.54 -3.99
C ILE A 12 -2.44 -4.64 -4.56
N ALA A 13 -3.68 -4.95 -4.26
CA ALA A 13 -4.85 -4.18 -4.67
C ALA A 13 -5.33 -3.25 -3.53
N GLU A 14 -5.95 -2.14 -3.88
CA GLU A 14 -6.44 -1.16 -2.90
C GLU A 14 -7.53 -1.71 -1.99
N LYS A 15 -8.40 -2.56 -2.54
CA LYS A 15 -9.57 -3.14 -1.84
C LYS A 15 -9.97 -4.47 -2.49
N SER A 16 -10.80 -5.23 -1.80
CA SER A 16 -11.23 -6.57 -2.26
C SER A 16 -11.97 -6.54 -3.59
N SER A 17 -12.78 -5.51 -3.87
CA SER A 17 -13.49 -5.38 -5.14
C SER A 17 -12.54 -5.17 -6.32
N LEU A 18 -11.49 -4.39 -6.15
CA LEU A 18 -10.46 -4.22 -7.18
C LEU A 18 -9.67 -5.53 -7.38
N ALA A 19 -9.34 -6.24 -6.29
CA ALA A 19 -8.69 -7.54 -6.38
C ALA A 19 -9.52 -8.55 -7.21
N GLU A 20 -10.83 -8.56 -7.01
CA GLU A 20 -11.76 -9.39 -7.80
C GLU A 20 -11.74 -9.01 -9.28
N ASN A 21 -11.80 -7.73 -9.60
CA ASN A 21 -11.79 -7.26 -10.99
C ASN A 21 -10.43 -7.54 -11.67
N ILE A 22 -9.34 -7.39 -10.97
CA ILE A 22 -8.00 -7.78 -11.46
C ILE A 22 -7.98 -9.29 -11.75
N ALA A 23 -8.47 -10.10 -10.82
CA ALA A 23 -8.52 -11.55 -10.98
C ALA A 23 -9.36 -11.97 -12.20
N LYS A 24 -10.51 -11.33 -12.43
CA LYS A 24 -11.35 -11.57 -13.61
C LYS A 24 -10.59 -11.21 -14.90
N GLY A 25 -10.02 -10.01 -14.96
CA GLY A 25 -9.30 -9.54 -16.15
C GLY A 25 -8.06 -10.38 -16.48
N MET A 26 -7.40 -10.95 -15.48
CA MET A 26 -6.21 -11.77 -15.62
C MET A 26 -6.49 -13.28 -15.59
N SER A 27 -7.74 -13.69 -15.45
CA SER A 27 -8.16 -15.10 -15.33
C SER A 27 -7.46 -15.84 -14.17
N ILE A 28 -7.34 -15.18 -13.02
CA ILE A 28 -6.76 -15.76 -11.81
C ILE A 28 -7.86 -16.34 -10.93
N PRO A 29 -7.86 -17.67 -10.66
CA PRO A 29 -8.91 -18.30 -9.87
C PRO A 29 -8.80 -17.99 -8.39
N TYR A 30 -9.94 -18.12 -7.68
CA TYR A 30 -9.97 -18.06 -6.22
C TYR A 30 -9.59 -19.42 -5.63
N ARG A 31 -8.51 -19.48 -4.87
CA ARG A 31 -8.00 -20.71 -4.24
C ARG A 31 -7.45 -20.40 -2.86
N HIS A 32 -7.69 -21.29 -1.91
CA HIS A 32 -7.13 -21.18 -0.55
C HIS A 32 -7.39 -19.83 0.15
N GLY A 33 -8.59 -19.26 -0.09
CA GLY A 33 -8.99 -18.00 0.54
C GLY A 33 -8.49 -16.73 -0.12
N ARG A 34 -7.90 -16.83 -1.32
CA ARG A 34 -7.37 -15.69 -2.08
C ARG A 34 -7.34 -15.97 -3.59
N TYR A 35 -7.17 -14.93 -4.39
CA TYR A 35 -6.95 -15.11 -5.82
C TYR A 35 -5.49 -15.47 -6.07
N GLU A 36 -5.24 -16.66 -6.57
CA GLU A 36 -3.88 -17.09 -6.91
C GLU A 36 -3.84 -18.16 -7.99
N ASN A 37 -2.72 -18.17 -8.71
CA ASN A 37 -2.30 -19.24 -9.62
C ASN A 37 -0.79 -19.48 -9.44
N ASP A 38 -0.18 -20.21 -10.35
CA ASP A 38 1.25 -20.53 -10.25
C ASP A 38 2.17 -19.31 -10.40
N LYS A 39 1.68 -18.22 -11.03
CA LYS A 39 2.47 -17.02 -11.33
C LYS A 39 2.13 -15.82 -10.45
N TYR A 40 0.88 -15.71 -9.98
CA TYR A 40 0.36 -14.53 -9.29
C TYR A 40 -0.39 -14.88 -8.03
N VAL A 41 -0.27 -14.02 -7.04
CA VAL A 41 -1.14 -13.97 -5.87
C VAL A 41 -1.62 -12.53 -5.69
N ILE A 42 -2.92 -12.35 -5.48
CA ILE A 42 -3.52 -11.02 -5.26
C ILE A 42 -3.92 -10.90 -3.80
N LEU A 43 -3.38 -9.90 -3.11
CA LEU A 43 -3.75 -9.58 -1.74
C LEU A 43 -4.31 -8.15 -1.69
N PRO A 44 -5.54 -7.97 -1.18
CA PRO A 44 -6.12 -6.65 -1.05
C PRO A 44 -5.62 -5.92 0.20
N CYS A 45 -5.59 -4.60 0.12
CA CYS A 45 -5.70 -3.72 1.26
C CYS A 45 -7.18 -3.48 1.59
N ARG A 46 -7.45 -2.69 2.60
CA ARG A 46 -8.78 -2.16 2.93
C ARG A 46 -8.69 -0.64 2.98
N GLY A 47 -8.37 -0.03 1.82
CA GLY A 47 -7.91 1.34 1.82
C GLY A 47 -6.60 1.47 2.60
N HIS A 48 -6.38 2.57 3.29
CA HIS A 48 -5.18 2.77 4.10
C HIS A 48 -5.05 1.71 5.21
N LEU A 49 -3.91 1.04 5.27
CA LEU A 49 -3.53 0.12 6.36
C LEU A 49 -2.63 0.81 7.40
N TYR A 50 -2.11 1.98 7.07
CA TYR A 50 -1.31 2.83 7.94
C TYR A 50 -1.89 4.23 7.99
N THR A 51 -1.69 4.89 9.11
CA THR A 51 -2.11 6.28 9.34
C THR A 51 -1.03 7.01 10.15
N ASN A 52 -1.05 8.34 10.14
CA ASN A 52 -0.14 9.13 10.95
C ASN A 52 -0.36 8.85 12.44
N CYS A 53 0.73 8.79 13.22
CA CYS A 53 0.64 8.71 14.67
C CYS A 53 -0.01 9.97 15.23
N ASP A 54 -0.74 9.83 16.34
CA ASP A 54 -1.30 10.96 17.07
C ASP A 54 -0.23 11.69 17.89
N ALA A 55 -0.47 12.95 18.24
CA ALA A 55 0.50 13.76 18.98
C ALA A 55 1.04 13.09 20.25
N PRO A 56 0.21 12.48 21.12
CA PRO A 56 0.71 11.81 22.33
C PRO A 56 1.61 10.61 22.08
N GLU A 57 1.60 10.06 20.87
CA GLU A 57 2.43 8.91 20.49
C GLU A 57 3.88 9.31 20.17
N TYR A 58 4.15 10.62 20.06
CA TYR A 58 5.51 11.12 19.89
C TYR A 58 6.19 11.34 21.26
N PRO A 59 7.45 10.93 21.44
CA PRO A 59 8.14 11.02 22.74
C PRO A 59 8.10 12.40 23.38
N GLN A 60 8.20 13.46 22.59
CA GLN A 60 8.19 14.83 23.06
C GLN A 60 6.83 15.33 23.56
N TYR A 61 5.75 14.61 23.23
CA TYR A 61 4.37 14.97 23.58
C TYR A 61 3.66 13.95 24.45
N LYS A 62 4.28 12.82 24.77
CA LYS A 62 3.66 11.66 25.43
C LYS A 62 3.04 11.95 26.82
N ASP A 63 3.61 12.87 27.56
CA ASP A 63 3.21 13.18 28.94
C ASP A 63 2.19 14.34 29.00
N ILE A 64 1.82 14.90 27.84
CA ILE A 64 0.88 16.02 27.78
C ILE A 64 -0.54 15.48 27.69
N LYS A 65 -1.38 15.88 28.65
CA LYS A 65 -2.80 15.50 28.72
C LYS A 65 -3.69 16.66 28.30
N GLY A 66 -4.50 16.42 27.27
CA GLY A 66 -5.45 17.42 26.76
C GLY A 66 -4.79 18.55 25.98
N TRP A 67 -5.61 19.29 25.27
CA TRP A 67 -5.16 20.35 24.36
C TRP A 67 -4.43 21.51 25.05
N ALA A 68 -4.84 21.84 26.27
CA ALA A 68 -4.24 22.94 27.03
C ALA A 68 -2.79 22.70 27.44
N GLY A 69 -2.31 21.46 27.37
CA GLY A 69 -0.94 21.11 27.73
C GLY A 69 0.06 21.22 26.58
N TYR A 70 -0.41 21.41 25.34
CA TYR A 70 0.47 21.49 24.18
C TYR A 70 1.00 22.92 23.96
N SER A 71 2.30 23.00 23.71
CA SER A 71 2.93 24.19 23.17
C SER A 71 2.79 24.20 21.66
N LEU A 72 2.02 25.10 21.10
CA LEU A 72 1.87 25.23 19.64
C LEU A 72 3.00 26.03 19.03
N PRO A 73 3.44 25.75 17.80
CA PRO A 73 2.93 24.68 16.91
C PRO A 73 3.48 23.28 17.27
N ILE A 74 2.66 22.26 17.08
CA ILE A 74 3.07 20.86 17.20
C ILE A 74 3.56 20.40 15.82
N VAL A 75 4.83 20.11 15.69
CA VAL A 75 5.45 19.67 14.42
C VAL A 75 6.30 18.43 14.69
N PRO A 76 5.79 17.22 14.37
CA PRO A 76 6.60 16.01 14.47
C PRO A 76 7.79 16.02 13.52
N ASN A 77 8.94 15.53 14.00
CA ASN A 77 10.12 15.37 13.17
C ASN A 77 10.93 14.16 13.69
N PRO A 78 10.98 13.04 12.96
CA PRO A 78 10.18 12.77 11.74
C PRO A 78 8.72 12.44 12.05
N PHE A 79 7.85 12.55 11.05
CA PHE A 79 6.52 11.97 11.11
C PHE A 79 6.61 10.46 11.16
N ARG A 80 5.76 9.84 11.96
CA ARG A 80 5.65 8.39 12.08
C ARG A 80 4.25 7.91 11.78
N MET A 81 4.17 6.66 11.31
CA MET A 81 2.92 6.00 10.99
C MET A 81 2.66 4.83 11.92
N LYS A 82 1.41 4.50 12.11
CA LYS A 82 0.92 3.33 12.84
C LYS A 82 -0.08 2.55 12.01
N LYS A 83 -0.26 1.27 12.36
CA LYS A 83 -1.27 0.43 11.71
C LYS A 83 -2.68 0.95 12.03
N VAL A 84 -3.55 0.93 11.02
CA VAL A 84 -4.97 1.21 11.19
C VAL A 84 -5.60 0.06 11.97
N LYS A 85 -6.27 0.38 13.08
CA LYS A 85 -6.93 -0.60 13.93
C LYS A 85 -8.05 -1.33 13.17
N GLY A 86 -8.10 -2.64 13.32
CA GLY A 86 -9.11 -3.49 12.66
C GLY A 86 -8.71 -3.97 11.27
N THR A 87 -7.52 -3.62 10.77
CA THR A 87 -7.00 -4.06 9.46
C THR A 87 -5.75 -4.95 9.57
N GLU A 88 -5.43 -5.43 10.76
CA GLU A 88 -4.19 -6.16 11.06
C GLU A 88 -4.04 -7.42 10.21
N ASN A 89 -5.14 -8.10 9.89
CA ASN A 89 -5.10 -9.30 9.04
C ASN A 89 -4.61 -9.00 7.62
N TYR A 90 -4.99 -7.86 7.06
CA TYR A 90 -4.52 -7.43 5.74
C TYR A 90 -3.01 -7.19 5.75
N THR A 91 -2.53 -6.46 6.73
CA THR A 91 -1.10 -6.20 6.92
C THR A 91 -0.31 -7.49 7.13
N LYS A 92 -0.83 -8.41 7.96
CA LYS A 92 -0.21 -9.70 8.23
C LYS A 92 -0.09 -10.55 6.97
N ASN A 93 -1.12 -10.61 6.13
CA ASN A 93 -1.10 -11.38 4.90
C ASN A 93 -0.07 -10.82 3.91
N ILE A 94 -0.01 -9.51 3.78
CA ILE A 94 0.99 -8.85 2.91
C ILE A 94 2.40 -9.09 3.47
N LYS A 95 2.60 -8.96 4.77
CA LYS A 95 3.90 -9.22 5.41
C LYS A 95 4.37 -10.66 5.15
N SER A 96 3.49 -11.64 5.29
CA SER A 96 3.80 -13.04 4.99
C SER A 96 4.24 -13.23 3.54
N ALA A 97 3.56 -12.57 2.60
CA ALA A 97 3.93 -12.62 1.19
C ALA A 97 5.29 -11.93 0.93
N LEU A 98 5.57 -10.81 1.58
CA LEU A 98 6.87 -10.13 1.46
C LEU A 98 8.02 -10.97 2.01
N ASP A 99 7.77 -11.78 3.03
CA ASP A 99 8.77 -12.68 3.63
C ASP A 99 8.93 -13.99 2.84
N ASP A 100 8.03 -14.30 1.92
CA ASP A 100 8.09 -15.50 1.09
C ASP A 100 9.15 -15.36 0.00
N LYS A 101 10.16 -16.22 0.03
CA LYS A 101 11.26 -16.22 -0.95
C LYS A 101 10.80 -16.63 -2.35
N ASN A 102 9.67 -17.31 -2.48
CA ASN A 102 9.10 -17.67 -3.78
C ASN A 102 8.42 -16.48 -4.46
N ILE A 103 8.12 -15.42 -3.73
CA ILE A 103 7.62 -14.17 -4.27
C ILE A 103 8.81 -13.27 -4.54
N THR A 104 9.05 -12.94 -5.81
CA THR A 104 10.22 -12.19 -6.27
C THR A 104 9.91 -10.76 -6.67
N ASP A 105 8.69 -10.51 -7.12
CA ASP A 105 8.26 -9.22 -7.66
C ASP A 105 6.91 -8.82 -7.09
N ILE A 106 6.66 -7.51 -7.10
CA ILE A 106 5.42 -6.91 -6.62
C ILE A 106 4.83 -6.04 -7.72
N ILE A 107 3.52 -6.11 -7.90
CA ILE A 107 2.74 -5.15 -8.66
C ILE A 107 1.90 -4.33 -7.69
N HIS A 108 2.18 -3.04 -7.62
CA HIS A 108 1.36 -2.06 -6.94
C HIS A 108 0.17 -1.73 -7.83
N TRP A 109 -1.00 -2.23 -7.47
CA TRP A 109 -2.22 -2.06 -8.25
C TRP A 109 -3.34 -1.46 -7.42
N CYS A 110 -3.23 -0.18 -7.18
CA CYS A 110 -4.25 0.65 -6.53
C CYS A 110 -4.83 1.63 -7.55
N ASP A 111 -5.85 2.38 -7.14
CA ASP A 111 -6.47 3.37 -8.02
C ASP A 111 -5.43 4.34 -8.62
N PRO A 112 -5.67 4.82 -9.85
CA PRO A 112 -4.74 5.68 -10.56
C PRO A 112 -4.86 7.14 -10.09
N ASP A 113 -4.56 7.39 -8.83
CA ASP A 113 -4.57 8.69 -8.21
C ASP A 113 -3.54 8.78 -7.06
N ARG A 114 -3.44 9.95 -6.43
CA ARG A 114 -2.50 10.19 -5.33
C ARG A 114 -2.79 9.31 -4.12
N GLU A 115 -4.06 9.14 -3.76
CA GLU A 115 -4.44 8.29 -2.64
C GLU A 115 -4.11 6.83 -2.90
N GLY A 116 -4.42 6.34 -4.11
CA GLY A 116 -4.08 4.97 -4.49
C GLY A 116 -2.58 4.71 -4.47
N GLN A 117 -1.78 5.67 -4.95
CA GLN A 117 -0.32 5.56 -4.91
C GLN A 117 0.17 5.45 -3.46
N LEU A 118 -0.38 6.25 -2.57
CA LEU A 118 0.01 6.30 -1.17
C LEU A 118 -0.32 4.99 -0.42
N ILE A 119 -1.48 4.41 -0.67
CA ILE A 119 -2.00 3.25 0.08
C ILE A 119 -1.02 2.07 0.07
N ALA A 120 -0.61 1.61 -1.10
CA ALA A 120 0.32 0.48 -1.18
C ALA A 120 1.77 0.88 -0.89
N ASP A 121 2.19 2.09 -1.25
CA ASP A 121 3.53 2.58 -0.93
C ASP A 121 3.76 2.68 0.59
N GLU A 122 2.77 3.15 1.36
CA GLU A 122 2.84 3.15 2.83
C GLU A 122 3.11 1.74 3.38
N VAL A 123 2.37 0.75 2.91
CA VAL A 123 2.52 -0.64 3.34
C VAL A 123 3.90 -1.18 3.00
N LEU A 124 4.36 -0.96 1.78
CA LEU A 124 5.65 -1.44 1.32
C LEU A 124 6.82 -0.80 2.08
N ILE A 125 6.72 0.49 2.38
CA ILE A 125 7.74 1.22 3.16
C ILE A 125 7.73 0.76 4.61
N GLU A 126 6.58 0.73 5.27
CA GLU A 126 6.46 0.36 6.67
C GLU A 126 6.85 -1.11 6.92
N LEU A 127 6.57 -2.00 5.98
CA LEU A 127 7.00 -3.40 6.05
C LEU A 127 8.42 -3.62 5.51
N LYS A 128 9.14 -2.57 5.17
CA LYS A 128 10.54 -2.60 4.70
C LYS A 128 10.74 -3.54 3.51
N ASN A 129 9.88 -3.40 2.50
CA ASN A 129 9.99 -4.17 1.28
C ASN A 129 11.32 -3.91 0.57
N ASN A 130 11.96 -4.99 0.11
CA ASN A 130 13.18 -4.94 -0.69
C ASN A 130 13.04 -5.58 -2.07
N LYS A 131 11.83 -6.03 -2.42
CA LYS A 131 11.56 -6.63 -3.73
C LYS A 131 11.25 -5.55 -4.76
N LYS A 132 11.48 -5.87 -6.03
CA LYS A 132 11.16 -4.99 -7.16
C LYS A 132 9.66 -4.71 -7.22
N VAL A 133 9.28 -3.45 -7.41
CA VAL A 133 7.89 -3.01 -7.49
C VAL A 133 7.62 -2.38 -8.84
N MET A 134 6.61 -2.91 -9.54
CA MET A 134 6.04 -2.31 -10.75
C MET A 134 4.69 -1.70 -10.42
N ARG A 135 4.30 -0.65 -11.12
CA ARG A 135 3.01 0.03 -10.97
C ARG A 135 2.10 -0.29 -12.16
N ALA A 136 0.90 -0.77 -11.86
CA ALA A 136 -0.19 -0.88 -12.83
C ALA A 136 -1.09 0.35 -12.71
N TRP A 137 -1.42 0.96 -13.86
CA TRP A 137 -2.24 2.16 -13.94
C TRP A 137 -3.40 1.91 -14.90
N HIS A 138 -4.58 1.63 -14.38
CA HIS A 138 -5.76 1.32 -15.18
C HIS A 138 -6.62 2.57 -15.41
N ASP A 139 -7.32 2.61 -16.53
CA ASP A 139 -8.24 3.70 -16.86
C ASP A 139 -9.59 3.51 -16.15
N ASP A 140 -10.09 2.27 -16.18
CA ASP A 140 -11.29 1.80 -15.46
C ASP A 140 -11.11 0.35 -15.04
N GLU A 141 -12.09 -0.25 -14.36
CA GLU A 141 -12.00 -1.62 -13.84
C GLU A 141 -12.62 -2.66 -14.78
N SER A 142 -12.82 -2.34 -16.07
CA SER A 142 -13.21 -3.32 -17.08
C SER A 142 -12.09 -4.34 -17.34
N GLU A 143 -12.45 -5.53 -17.80
CA GLU A 143 -11.47 -6.58 -18.14
C GLU A 143 -10.44 -6.08 -19.16
N GLU A 144 -10.90 -5.33 -20.17
CA GLU A 144 -10.04 -4.74 -21.18
C GLU A 144 -9.02 -3.76 -20.58
N SER A 145 -9.47 -2.84 -19.73
CA SER A 145 -8.60 -1.87 -19.06
C SER A 145 -7.61 -2.54 -18.10
N ILE A 146 -8.05 -3.57 -17.37
CA ILE A 146 -7.18 -4.37 -16.51
C ILE A 146 -6.09 -5.05 -17.33
N GLN A 147 -6.43 -5.71 -18.43
CA GLN A 147 -5.46 -6.37 -19.31
C GLN A 147 -4.49 -5.38 -19.92
N LYS A 148 -4.97 -4.21 -20.34
CA LYS A 148 -4.14 -3.12 -20.86
C LYS A 148 -3.16 -2.62 -19.80
N ALA A 149 -3.62 -2.36 -18.59
CA ALA A 149 -2.77 -1.92 -17.48
C ALA A 149 -1.66 -2.94 -17.17
N PHE A 150 -2.00 -4.23 -17.16
CA PHE A 150 -1.04 -5.29 -16.95
C PHE A 150 0.04 -5.37 -18.03
N LYS A 151 -0.31 -5.10 -19.29
CA LYS A 151 0.64 -5.07 -20.41
C LYS A 151 1.54 -3.82 -20.42
N ASN A 152 1.19 -2.78 -19.68
CA ASN A 152 1.88 -1.49 -19.67
C ASN A 152 2.42 -1.14 -18.28
N LEU A 153 2.91 -2.13 -17.53
CA LEU A 153 3.54 -1.90 -16.24
C LEU A 153 4.75 -1.00 -16.35
N LYS A 154 4.91 -0.10 -15.38
CA LYS A 154 6.08 0.78 -15.27
C LYS A 154 6.74 0.59 -13.91
N PRO A 155 8.05 0.86 -13.77
CA PRO A 155 8.69 0.88 -12.46
C PRO A 155 7.95 1.82 -11.50
N ASN A 156 7.70 1.35 -10.27
CA ASN A 156 7.00 2.17 -9.28
C ASN A 156 7.76 3.46 -8.94
N ASP A 157 9.07 3.48 -9.11
CA ASP A 157 9.92 4.66 -8.90
C ASP A 157 9.54 5.85 -9.80
N GLU A 158 8.93 5.62 -10.95
CA GLU A 158 8.42 6.69 -11.81
C GLU A 158 7.28 7.48 -11.17
N TYR A 159 6.64 6.94 -10.14
CA TYR A 159 5.54 7.54 -9.39
C TYR A 159 5.98 8.14 -8.05
N LYS A 160 7.27 8.22 -7.81
CA LYS A 160 7.83 8.74 -6.55
C LYS A 160 7.35 10.15 -6.22
N ASN A 161 7.27 11.03 -7.22
CA ASN A 161 6.80 12.40 -7.01
C ASN A 161 5.33 12.45 -6.58
N ILE A 162 4.49 11.57 -7.12
CA ILE A 162 3.09 11.44 -6.73
C ILE A 162 2.99 10.96 -5.27
N TYR A 163 3.78 9.98 -4.89
CA TYR A 163 3.87 9.50 -3.51
C TYR A 163 4.30 10.63 -2.55
N GLU A 164 5.38 11.33 -2.87
CA GLU A 164 5.92 12.42 -2.03
C GLU A 164 4.91 13.55 -1.88
N GLU A 165 4.20 13.91 -2.94
CA GLU A 165 3.14 14.92 -2.91
C GLU A 165 1.96 14.47 -2.03
N ALA A 166 1.51 13.24 -2.17
CA ALA A 166 0.44 12.68 -1.37
C ALA A 166 0.83 12.58 0.11
N ARG A 167 2.06 12.20 0.40
CA ARG A 167 2.59 12.12 1.75
C ARG A 167 2.70 13.51 2.40
N ALA A 168 3.21 14.48 1.67
CA ALA A 168 3.29 15.87 2.14
C ALA A 168 1.90 16.45 2.43
N ARG A 169 0.92 16.19 1.58
CA ARG A 169 -0.46 16.62 1.82
C ARG A 169 -1.05 15.99 3.09
N SER A 170 -0.84 14.70 3.29
CA SER A 170 -1.28 13.99 4.50
C SER A 170 -0.68 14.61 5.77
N GLU A 171 0.60 14.94 5.75
CA GLU A 171 1.30 15.60 6.86
C GLU A 171 0.80 17.02 7.10
N ILE A 172 0.54 17.79 6.04
CA ILE A 172 -0.03 19.14 6.14
C ILE A 172 -1.44 19.09 6.73
N ASP A 173 -2.28 18.19 6.28
CA ASP A 173 -3.65 18.02 6.81
C ASP A 173 -3.60 17.65 8.30
N TRP A 174 -2.66 16.80 8.71
CA TRP A 174 -2.43 16.48 10.11
C TRP A 174 -2.02 17.71 10.93
N LEU A 175 -1.06 18.51 10.42
CA LEU A 175 -0.59 19.73 11.08
C LEU A 175 -1.69 20.78 11.22
N ILE A 176 -2.51 20.95 10.20
CA ILE A 176 -3.66 21.88 10.24
C ILE A 176 -4.67 21.39 11.28
N GLY A 177 -5.00 20.10 11.29
CA GLY A 177 -5.96 19.52 12.21
C GLY A 177 -5.55 19.63 13.67
N ILE A 178 -4.25 19.46 14.00
CA ILE A 178 -3.76 19.49 15.39
C ILE A 178 -3.50 20.91 15.89
N ASN A 179 -3.16 21.86 15.02
CA ASN A 179 -2.77 23.23 15.39
C ASN A 179 -3.86 24.29 15.16
N ALA A 180 -5.03 23.87 14.67
CA ALA A 180 -6.15 24.77 14.37
C ALA A 180 -6.91 25.24 15.64
#